data_59247885d320af4cc9916c27add18dd6
#
_entry.id   59247885d320af4cc9916c27add18dd6
#
_cell.length_a   1.000
_cell.length_b   1.000
_cell.length_c   1.000
_cell.angle_alpha   90.00
_cell.angle_beta   90.00
_cell.angle_gamma   90.00
#
_symmetry.space_group_name_H-M   'P 1'
#
loop_
_entity.id
_entity.type
_entity.pdbx_description
1 polymer ?
#
loop_
_entity_poly.entity_id
_entity_poly.type
_entity_poly.pdbx_seq_one_letter_code
_entity_poly.pdbx_strand_id
1 'polypeptide(L)'
;DSDKDTSVVEAIPVKVQKLEKENIARTLDYTANLQADEQVYYTPAATGRIEKIYVEVGDRIKKGQLLVEMDRTNLQQAEVQLKNLETEYNRAKMLNETQSISKQAYDAAVTQYEVAKSNVDFLKENTRMLAPFNGVVTGKYFENGEVYTGAAFGGASKPSIIAIEKINPLKAYVNLSEQYFLSVKKGTKVELKSSLYPDRIFEGQVSIVYPTI
;
A
#
# COMPACT_ATOMS: atom_id res chain seq x y z
N ASP A 1 14.95 -92.51 -41.53
CA ASP A 1 14.56 -91.26 -42.15
C ASP A 1 13.88 -90.39 -41.08
N SER A 2 14.64 -89.43 -40.64
CA SER A 2 14.15 -88.48 -39.65
C SER A 2 13.96 -87.14 -40.34
N ASP A 3 12.72 -86.81 -40.62
CA ASP A 3 12.35 -85.47 -41.00
C ASP A 3 12.49 -84.54 -39.84
N LYS A 4 13.46 -83.67 -39.88
CA LYS A 4 13.55 -82.50 -39.01
C LYS A 4 12.65 -81.38 -39.58
N ASP A 5 11.48 -81.27 -39.01
CA ASP A 5 10.63 -80.11 -39.23
C ASP A 5 11.30 -78.87 -38.64
N THR A 6 11.91 -78.09 -39.51
CA THR A 6 12.56 -76.79 -39.13
C THR A 6 11.48 -75.74 -39.26
N SER A 7 10.68 -75.55 -38.23
CA SER A 7 9.75 -74.40 -38.17
C SER A 7 10.58 -73.09 -38.17
N VAL A 8 10.53 -72.40 -39.32
CA VAL A 8 11.10 -71.04 -39.44
C VAL A 8 10.26 -70.13 -38.59
N VAL A 9 10.78 -69.70 -37.44
CA VAL A 9 10.19 -68.66 -36.62
C VAL A 9 10.31 -67.34 -37.35
N GLU A 10 9.18 -66.87 -37.94
CA GLU A 10 9.08 -65.60 -38.60
C GLU A 10 9.30 -64.47 -37.59
N ALA A 11 10.38 -63.73 -37.69
CA ALA A 11 10.70 -62.61 -36.76
C ALA A 11 9.75 -61.43 -37.01
N ILE A 12 8.88 -61.17 -36.05
CA ILE A 12 7.96 -60.03 -36.08
C ILE A 12 8.78 -58.75 -35.78
N PRO A 13 8.80 -57.74 -36.66
CA PRO A 13 9.51 -56.51 -36.38
C PRO A 13 8.83 -55.73 -35.29
N VAL A 14 9.50 -55.48 -34.16
CA VAL A 14 9.06 -54.68 -33.04
C VAL A 14 9.76 -53.33 -33.06
N LYS A 15 9.00 -52.28 -32.88
CA LYS A 15 9.55 -50.93 -32.72
C LYS A 15 9.81 -50.67 -31.22
N VAL A 16 11.05 -50.50 -30.85
CA VAL A 16 11.45 -50.21 -29.47
C VAL A 16 11.78 -48.72 -29.33
N GLN A 17 11.33 -48.11 -28.26
CA GLN A 17 11.66 -46.75 -27.91
C GLN A 17 12.35 -46.77 -26.54
N LYS A 18 13.47 -46.07 -26.44
CA LYS A 18 14.16 -45.89 -25.16
C LYS A 18 13.33 -45.02 -24.23
N LEU A 19 13.08 -45.47 -23.02
CA LEU A 19 12.44 -44.69 -21.99
C LEU A 19 13.42 -43.67 -21.43
N GLU A 20 13.08 -42.39 -21.59
CA GLU A 20 13.81 -41.29 -20.98
C GLU A 20 12.96 -40.70 -19.85
N LYS A 21 13.63 -40.33 -18.74
CA LYS A 21 12.94 -39.64 -17.63
C LYS A 21 12.78 -38.19 -18.03
N GLU A 22 11.55 -37.75 -18.22
CA GLU A 22 11.17 -36.38 -18.46
C GLU A 22 10.51 -35.79 -17.22
N ASN A 23 10.88 -34.55 -16.86
CA ASN A 23 10.20 -33.84 -15.78
C ASN A 23 8.91 -33.24 -16.29
N ILE A 24 7.80 -33.82 -15.87
CA ILE A 24 6.46 -33.32 -16.18
C ILE A 24 6.08 -32.29 -15.10
N ALA A 25 6.00 -31.01 -15.48
CA ALA A 25 5.45 -29.98 -14.62
C ALA A 25 3.92 -30.01 -14.68
N ARG A 26 3.29 -30.00 -13.53
CA ARG A 26 1.83 -29.84 -13.44
C ARG A 26 1.50 -28.36 -13.36
N THR A 27 0.76 -27.86 -14.35
CA THR A 27 0.24 -26.50 -14.37
C THR A 27 -1.16 -26.46 -13.77
N LEU A 28 -1.44 -25.44 -12.97
CA LEU A 28 -2.75 -25.18 -12.39
C LEU A 28 -3.24 -23.83 -12.94
N ASP A 29 -4.38 -23.84 -13.64
CA ASP A 29 -4.95 -22.64 -14.24
C ASP A 29 -6.06 -22.09 -13.33
N TYR A 30 -5.94 -20.80 -12.98
CA TYR A 30 -6.89 -20.10 -12.13
C TYR A 30 -7.17 -18.68 -12.67
N THR A 31 -8.35 -18.19 -12.39
CA THR A 31 -8.67 -16.78 -12.61
C THR A 31 -8.18 -15.95 -11.44
N ALA A 32 -7.50 -14.86 -11.74
CA ALA A 32 -6.95 -13.95 -10.74
C ALA A 32 -7.63 -12.58 -10.81
N ASN A 33 -7.89 -11.98 -9.65
CA ASN A 33 -8.29 -10.59 -9.52
C ASN A 33 -7.07 -9.73 -9.22
N LEU A 34 -6.78 -8.77 -10.10
CA LEU A 34 -5.69 -7.82 -9.90
C LEU A 34 -6.14 -6.67 -8.99
N GLN A 35 -5.30 -6.33 -8.03
CA GLN A 35 -5.51 -5.22 -7.12
C GLN A 35 -4.23 -4.41 -6.96
N ALA A 36 -4.37 -3.17 -6.53
CA ALA A 36 -3.25 -2.33 -6.14
C ALA A 36 -2.49 -2.95 -4.94
N ASP A 37 -1.18 -2.73 -4.88
CA ASP A 37 -0.36 -3.18 -3.75
C ASP A 37 -0.79 -2.51 -2.44
N GLU A 38 -1.03 -1.20 -2.50
CA GLU A 38 -1.50 -0.38 -1.40
C GLU A 38 -2.59 0.58 -1.90
N GLN A 39 -3.63 0.77 -1.09
CA GLN A 39 -4.69 1.75 -1.31
C GLN A 39 -4.82 2.61 -0.07
N VAL A 40 -4.79 3.93 -0.25
CA VAL A 40 -4.95 4.90 0.84
C VAL A 40 -6.10 5.85 0.52
N TYR A 41 -7.01 5.94 1.48
CA TYR A 41 -8.08 6.92 1.50
C TYR A 41 -7.65 8.08 2.40
N TYR A 42 -7.42 9.24 1.81
CA TYR A 42 -7.00 10.42 2.57
C TYR A 42 -8.17 11.03 3.31
N THR A 43 -8.09 10.91 4.62
CA THR A 43 -9.09 11.36 5.58
C THR A 43 -8.40 12.23 6.62
N PRO A 44 -8.62 13.55 6.65
CA PRO A 44 -8.12 14.39 7.73
C PRO A 44 -8.69 13.93 9.09
N ALA A 45 -7.89 14.01 10.14
CA ALA A 45 -8.39 13.73 11.50
C ALA A 45 -9.25 14.86 12.06
N ALA A 46 -9.17 16.04 11.47
CA ALA A 46 -9.96 17.23 11.87
C ALA A 46 -10.87 17.70 10.74
N THR A 47 -12.04 18.21 11.11
CA THR A 47 -12.95 18.90 10.20
C THR A 47 -12.37 20.25 9.79
N GLY A 48 -12.62 20.67 8.55
CA GLY A 48 -12.11 21.93 8.07
C GLY A 48 -12.45 22.21 6.61
N ARG A 49 -12.22 23.42 6.16
CA ARG A 49 -12.41 23.81 4.78
C ARG A 49 -11.23 23.29 3.93
N ILE A 50 -11.54 22.72 2.78
CA ILE A 50 -10.54 22.34 1.78
C ILE A 50 -10.17 23.61 1.01
N GLU A 51 -8.92 24.06 1.13
CA GLU A 51 -8.46 25.22 0.41
C GLU A 51 -8.17 24.86 -1.05
N LYS A 52 -7.41 23.79 -1.26
CA LYS A 52 -7.06 23.38 -2.61
C LYS A 52 -6.72 21.89 -2.70
N ILE A 53 -7.20 21.25 -3.75
CA ILE A 53 -6.81 19.91 -4.21
C ILE A 53 -5.95 20.11 -5.45
N TYR A 54 -4.72 19.58 -5.44
CA TYR A 54 -3.69 19.78 -6.48
C TYR A 54 -3.65 18.64 -7.50
N VAL A 55 -4.54 17.68 -7.40
CA VAL A 55 -4.54 16.48 -8.23
C VAL A 55 -5.95 16.14 -8.72
N GLU A 56 -6.02 15.49 -9.88
CA GLU A 56 -7.25 14.97 -10.46
C GLU A 56 -7.21 13.44 -10.56
N VAL A 57 -8.38 12.83 -10.76
CA VAL A 57 -8.50 11.38 -10.95
C VAL A 57 -7.72 10.96 -12.21
N GLY A 58 -6.84 9.98 -12.08
CA GLY A 58 -5.95 9.50 -13.13
C GLY A 58 -4.52 10.06 -13.06
N ASP A 59 -4.28 11.11 -12.24
CA ASP A 59 -2.95 11.69 -12.10
C ASP A 59 -1.96 10.73 -11.45
N ARG A 60 -0.74 10.73 -11.97
CA ARG A 60 0.39 10.04 -11.35
C ARG A 60 1.06 10.93 -10.32
N ILE A 61 1.19 10.42 -9.11
CA ILE A 61 1.75 11.13 -7.96
C ILE A 61 3.08 10.52 -7.53
N LYS A 62 3.94 11.37 -6.97
CA LYS A 62 5.23 10.98 -6.39
C LYS A 62 5.17 11.06 -4.87
N LYS A 63 5.90 10.18 -4.18
CA LYS A 63 6.05 10.24 -2.72
C LYS A 63 6.50 11.64 -2.28
N GLY A 64 5.80 12.20 -1.28
CA GLY A 64 6.05 13.55 -0.75
C GLY A 64 5.40 14.68 -1.55
N GLN A 65 4.71 14.40 -2.65
CA GLN A 65 3.95 15.40 -3.41
C GLN A 65 2.77 15.89 -2.59
N LEU A 66 2.54 17.21 -2.56
CA LEU A 66 1.36 17.81 -1.95
C LEU A 66 0.11 17.48 -2.78
N LEU A 67 -0.89 16.90 -2.15
CA LEU A 67 -2.12 16.47 -2.80
C LEU A 67 -3.30 17.34 -2.42
N VAL A 68 -3.46 17.64 -1.13
CA VAL A 68 -4.56 18.44 -0.59
C VAL A 68 -4.02 19.42 0.42
N GLU A 69 -4.53 20.64 0.39
CA GLU A 69 -4.29 21.68 1.38
C GLU A 69 -5.61 22.10 2.01
N MET A 70 -5.64 22.04 3.35
CA MET A 70 -6.76 22.48 4.17
C MET A 70 -6.52 23.93 4.64
N ASP A 71 -7.57 24.59 5.11
CA ASP A 71 -7.47 25.91 5.76
C ASP A 71 -6.42 25.87 6.88
N ARG A 72 -5.53 26.86 6.89
CA ARG A 72 -4.37 26.94 7.76
C ARG A 72 -4.52 27.93 8.91
N THR A 73 -5.69 28.55 9.07
CA THR A 73 -5.91 29.59 10.08
C THR A 73 -5.58 29.08 11.49
N ASN A 74 -6.09 27.91 11.86
CA ASN A 74 -5.82 27.30 13.15
C ASN A 74 -4.33 26.92 13.32
N LEU A 75 -3.68 26.45 12.26
CA LEU A 75 -2.26 26.14 12.25
C LEU A 75 -1.43 27.41 12.49
N GLN A 76 -1.72 28.50 11.81
CA GLN A 76 -1.01 29.76 11.99
C GLN A 76 -1.15 30.29 13.42
N GLN A 77 -2.35 30.22 14.00
CA GLN A 77 -2.57 30.61 15.40
C GLN A 77 -1.74 29.74 16.37
N ALA A 78 -1.76 28.43 16.16
CA ALA A 78 -0.98 27.50 16.98
C ALA A 78 0.54 27.72 16.83
N GLU A 79 1.03 28.05 15.62
CA GLU A 79 2.45 28.36 15.39
C GLU A 79 2.89 29.63 16.14
N VAL A 80 2.04 30.66 16.19
CA VAL A 80 2.31 31.88 16.97
C VAL A 80 2.37 31.56 18.46
N GLN A 81 1.41 30.76 18.96
CA GLN A 81 1.41 30.33 20.36
C GLN A 81 2.65 29.49 20.71
N LEU A 82 3.02 28.55 19.85
CA LEU A 82 4.24 27.74 20.04
C LEU A 82 5.48 28.62 20.14
N LYS A 83 5.62 29.61 19.26
CA LYS A 83 6.77 30.54 19.27
C LYS A 83 6.88 31.32 20.58
N ASN A 84 5.75 31.76 21.15
CA ASN A 84 5.73 32.42 22.45
C ASN A 84 6.21 31.48 23.55
N LEU A 85 5.66 30.28 23.61
CA LEU A 85 6.03 29.26 24.62
C LEU A 85 7.46 28.75 24.46
N GLU A 86 7.98 28.69 23.23
CA GLU A 86 9.38 28.38 22.96
C GLU A 86 10.32 29.45 23.58
N THR A 87 9.93 30.70 23.46
CA THR A 87 10.70 31.83 24.07
C THR A 87 10.71 31.72 25.61
N GLU A 88 9.56 31.41 26.21
CA GLU A 88 9.43 31.21 27.65
C GLU A 88 10.21 29.98 28.12
N TYR A 89 10.12 28.87 27.40
CA TYR A 89 10.90 27.66 27.67
C TYR A 89 12.40 27.94 27.65
N ASN A 90 12.90 28.64 26.61
CA ASN A 90 14.32 28.97 26.50
C ASN A 90 14.80 29.88 27.62
N ARG A 91 13.96 30.84 28.06
CA ARG A 91 14.24 31.67 29.24
C ARG A 91 14.30 30.84 30.52
N ALA A 92 13.30 29.97 30.71
CA ALA A 92 13.25 29.08 31.90
C ALA A 92 14.45 28.11 31.91
N LYS A 93 14.88 27.64 30.77
CA LYS A 93 16.06 26.78 30.65
C LYS A 93 17.34 27.49 31.10
N MET A 94 17.57 28.71 30.63
CA MET A 94 18.73 29.50 31.07
C MET A 94 18.73 29.79 32.57
N LEU A 95 17.54 30.09 33.13
CA LEU A 95 17.40 30.34 34.56
C LEU A 95 17.57 29.07 35.38
N ASN A 96 17.18 27.92 34.89
CA ASN A 96 17.39 26.64 35.52
C ASN A 96 18.86 26.24 35.56
N GLU A 97 19.62 26.50 34.50
CA GLU A 97 21.07 26.28 34.42
C GLU A 97 21.82 27.07 35.50
N THR A 98 21.33 28.26 35.85
CA THR A 98 21.86 29.12 36.92
C THR A 98 21.19 28.89 38.28
N GLN A 99 20.31 27.88 38.39
CA GLN A 99 19.53 27.59 39.62
C GLN A 99 18.68 28.75 40.09
N SER A 100 18.28 29.64 39.20
CA SER A 100 17.56 30.89 39.52
C SER A 100 16.03 30.72 39.50
N ILE A 101 15.51 29.52 39.16
CA ILE A 101 14.07 29.19 39.23
C ILE A 101 13.84 27.87 39.93
N SER A 102 12.61 27.66 40.41
CA SER A 102 12.22 26.37 40.98
C SER A 102 12.10 25.29 39.88
N LYS A 103 12.38 24.04 40.26
CA LYS A 103 12.19 22.90 39.38
C LYS A 103 10.75 22.82 38.83
N GLN A 104 9.77 23.07 39.69
CA GLN A 104 8.36 23.10 39.31
C GLN A 104 8.07 24.13 38.21
N ALA A 105 8.65 25.35 38.29
CA ALA A 105 8.46 26.38 37.28
C ALA A 105 9.12 25.99 35.95
N TYR A 106 10.29 25.37 35.99
CA TYR A 106 10.94 24.85 34.80
C TYR A 106 10.13 23.72 34.14
N ASP A 107 9.71 22.72 34.94
CA ASP A 107 8.92 21.58 34.44
C ASP A 107 7.58 22.05 33.84
N ALA A 108 6.95 23.10 34.41
CA ALA A 108 5.75 23.69 33.83
C ALA A 108 6.01 24.33 32.46
N ALA A 109 7.11 25.06 32.28
CA ALA A 109 7.47 25.68 30.99
C ALA A 109 7.79 24.62 29.95
N VAL A 110 8.49 23.54 30.29
CA VAL A 110 8.76 22.41 29.42
C VAL A 110 7.43 21.78 28.91
N THR A 111 6.54 21.47 29.88
CA THR A 111 5.25 20.81 29.54
C THR A 111 4.40 21.67 28.64
N GLN A 112 4.30 22.97 28.87
CA GLN A 112 3.53 23.89 28.02
C GLN A 112 4.09 23.97 26.61
N TYR A 113 5.41 24.04 26.46
CA TYR A 113 6.08 24.01 25.16
C TYR A 113 5.83 22.71 24.41
N GLU A 114 5.98 21.55 25.08
CA GLU A 114 5.77 20.23 24.45
C GLU A 114 4.33 20.03 24.00
N VAL A 115 3.34 20.44 24.81
CA VAL A 115 1.92 20.38 24.42
C VAL A 115 1.64 21.26 23.21
N ALA A 116 2.14 22.49 23.19
CA ALA A 116 1.96 23.38 22.06
C ALA A 116 2.63 22.86 20.78
N LYS A 117 3.83 22.28 20.91
CA LYS A 117 4.55 21.65 19.81
C LYS A 117 3.76 20.47 19.23
N SER A 118 3.28 19.58 20.08
CA SER A 118 2.46 18.44 19.67
C SER A 118 1.18 18.90 18.95
N ASN A 119 0.54 19.97 19.42
CA ASN A 119 -0.63 20.55 18.74
C ASN A 119 -0.30 21.09 17.34
N VAL A 120 0.82 21.81 17.20
CA VAL A 120 1.28 22.31 15.88
C VAL A 120 1.61 21.15 14.93
N ASP A 121 2.29 20.11 15.41
CA ASP A 121 2.62 18.94 14.60
C ASP A 121 1.34 18.23 14.12
N PHE A 122 0.37 18.03 14.99
CA PHE A 122 -0.96 17.48 14.65
C PHE A 122 -1.66 18.33 13.57
N LEU A 123 -1.68 19.65 13.73
CA LEU A 123 -2.32 20.54 12.76
C LEU A 123 -1.57 20.56 11.41
N LYS A 124 -0.23 20.47 11.41
CA LYS A 124 0.57 20.38 10.18
C LYS A 124 0.25 19.12 9.38
N GLU A 125 0.17 17.97 10.04
CA GLU A 125 -0.16 16.70 9.39
C GLU A 125 -1.57 16.70 8.80
N ASN A 126 -2.52 17.41 9.45
CA ASN A 126 -3.92 17.45 9.02
C ASN A 126 -4.23 18.57 8.03
N THR A 127 -3.38 19.55 7.87
CA THR A 127 -3.59 20.67 6.92
C THR A 127 -2.86 20.47 5.59
N ARG A 128 -1.84 19.61 5.53
CA ARG A 128 -1.09 19.34 4.30
C ARG A 128 -0.93 17.84 4.09
N MET A 129 -1.71 17.32 3.16
CA MET A 129 -1.70 15.88 2.85
C MET A 129 -0.70 15.60 1.74
N LEU A 130 0.34 14.86 2.09
CA LEU A 130 1.42 14.48 1.18
C LEU A 130 1.28 13.01 0.77
N ALA A 131 1.62 12.68 -0.49
CA ALA A 131 1.60 11.32 -0.97
C ALA A 131 2.59 10.42 -0.20
N PRO A 132 2.15 9.29 0.40
CA PRO A 132 3.03 8.40 1.16
C PRO A 132 3.90 7.51 0.26
N PHE A 133 3.46 7.29 -0.98
CA PHE A 133 4.13 6.48 -1.99
C PHE A 133 3.92 7.04 -3.41
N ASN A 134 4.61 6.47 -4.38
CA ASN A 134 4.36 6.74 -5.80
C ASN A 134 3.14 5.94 -6.26
N GLY A 135 2.16 6.59 -6.87
CA GLY A 135 0.91 5.93 -7.24
C GLY A 135 0.08 6.73 -8.24
N VAL A 136 -1.21 6.41 -8.26
CA VAL A 136 -2.21 7.08 -9.09
C VAL A 136 -3.41 7.47 -8.23
N VAL A 137 -3.98 8.62 -8.51
CA VAL A 137 -5.24 9.07 -7.88
C VAL A 137 -6.41 8.31 -8.51
N THR A 138 -7.14 7.56 -7.70
CA THR A 138 -8.28 6.73 -8.16
C THR A 138 -9.63 7.31 -7.78
N GLY A 139 -9.67 8.26 -6.86
CA GLY A 139 -10.90 8.93 -6.47
C GLY A 139 -10.65 10.35 -5.97
N LYS A 140 -11.59 11.24 -6.28
CA LYS A 140 -11.71 12.60 -5.75
C LYS A 140 -13.17 12.79 -5.37
N TYR A 141 -13.43 13.08 -4.11
CA TYR A 141 -14.79 13.09 -3.55
C TYR A 141 -15.24 14.46 -3.08
N PHE A 142 -14.34 15.43 -3.07
CA PHE A 142 -14.58 16.81 -2.67
C PHE A 142 -13.97 17.77 -3.67
N GLU A 143 -14.48 19.01 -3.69
CA GLU A 143 -13.98 20.10 -4.49
C GLU A 143 -13.32 21.19 -3.65
N ASN A 144 -12.58 22.08 -4.33
CA ASN A 144 -11.96 23.25 -3.68
C ASN A 144 -13.03 24.13 -3.03
N GLY A 145 -12.79 24.54 -1.80
CA GLY A 145 -13.67 25.40 -1.03
C GLY A 145 -14.74 24.66 -0.23
N GLU A 146 -14.96 23.37 -0.42
CA GLU A 146 -15.88 22.56 0.37
C GLU A 146 -15.40 22.35 1.81
N VAL A 147 -16.35 22.06 2.70
CA VAL A 147 -16.03 21.77 4.10
C VAL A 147 -16.04 20.26 4.32
N TYR A 148 -14.91 19.73 4.71
CA TYR A 148 -14.81 18.35 5.16
C TYR A 148 -15.35 18.20 6.59
N THR A 149 -16.40 17.39 6.75
CA THR A 149 -17.11 17.20 8.03
C THR A 149 -16.84 15.84 8.69
N GLY A 150 -16.01 14.99 8.08
CA GLY A 150 -15.77 13.62 8.55
C GLY A 150 -16.83 12.60 8.12
N ALA A 151 -17.85 13.01 7.38
CA ALA A 151 -18.88 12.12 6.84
C ALA A 151 -18.46 11.60 5.45
N ALA A 152 -18.87 10.37 5.12
CA ALA A 152 -18.71 9.84 3.76
C ALA A 152 -19.62 10.60 2.80
N PHE A 153 -19.09 11.07 1.68
CA PHE A 153 -19.82 11.83 0.68
C PHE A 153 -19.60 11.25 -0.72
N GLY A 154 -20.52 11.48 -1.62
CA GLY A 154 -20.33 11.20 -3.05
C GLY A 154 -20.14 9.73 -3.44
N GLY A 155 -20.70 8.77 -2.66
CA GLY A 155 -20.57 7.34 -2.96
C GLY A 155 -19.26 6.71 -2.49
N ALA A 156 -18.41 7.44 -1.78
CA ALA A 156 -17.22 6.89 -1.15
C ALA A 156 -17.61 5.88 -0.05
N SER A 157 -16.97 4.73 -0.02
CA SER A 157 -17.15 3.74 1.05
C SER A 157 -16.54 4.18 2.39
N LYS A 158 -15.71 5.22 2.38
CA LYS A 158 -15.06 5.84 3.55
C LYS A 158 -15.10 7.37 3.42
N PRO A 159 -15.16 8.11 4.54
CA PRO A 159 -15.06 9.56 4.53
C PRO A 159 -13.63 9.97 4.12
N SER A 160 -13.43 10.21 2.84
CA SER A 160 -12.11 10.57 2.29
C SER A 160 -12.23 11.72 1.31
N ILE A 161 -11.21 12.58 1.24
CA ILE A 161 -11.13 13.66 0.26
C ILE A 161 -10.69 13.10 -1.09
N ILE A 162 -9.64 12.29 -1.09
CA ILE A 162 -9.10 11.61 -2.28
C ILE A 162 -8.75 10.16 -1.95
N ALA A 163 -8.75 9.30 -2.97
CA ALA A 163 -8.21 7.94 -2.91
C ALA A 163 -7.01 7.83 -3.83
N ILE A 164 -5.97 7.16 -3.35
CA ILE A 164 -4.75 6.91 -4.12
C ILE A 164 -4.36 5.45 -4.05
N GLU A 165 -3.81 4.92 -5.12
CA GLU A 165 -3.42 3.53 -5.22
C GLU A 165 -2.00 3.38 -5.77
N LYS A 166 -1.27 2.43 -5.18
CA LYS A 166 0.04 2.01 -5.67
C LYS A 166 -0.15 0.84 -6.62
N ILE A 167 -0.09 1.13 -7.91
CA ILE A 167 -0.33 0.15 -8.97
C ILE A 167 0.94 -0.56 -9.46
N ASN A 168 2.07 -0.28 -8.85
CA ASN A 168 3.34 -0.94 -9.16
C ASN A 168 4.11 -1.25 -7.86
N PRO A 169 4.27 -2.55 -7.50
CA PRO A 169 3.71 -3.73 -8.18
C PRO A 169 2.19 -3.87 -8.01
N LEU A 170 1.57 -4.73 -8.81
CA LEU A 170 0.20 -5.18 -8.60
C LEU A 170 0.20 -6.49 -7.79
N LYS A 171 -0.88 -6.74 -7.05
CA LYS A 171 -1.18 -8.02 -6.40
C LYS A 171 -2.27 -8.75 -7.16
N ALA A 172 -2.07 -10.04 -7.38
CA ALA A 172 -3.07 -10.94 -7.94
C ALA A 172 -3.58 -11.87 -6.83
N TYR A 173 -4.90 -11.87 -6.62
CA TYR A 173 -5.55 -12.77 -5.66
C TYR A 173 -6.19 -13.92 -6.41
N VAL A 174 -5.89 -15.13 -5.95
CA VAL A 174 -6.37 -16.39 -6.53
C VAL A 174 -6.95 -17.24 -5.42
N ASN A 175 -8.15 -17.77 -5.64
CA ASN A 175 -8.76 -18.74 -4.74
C ASN A 175 -8.25 -20.15 -5.10
N LEU A 176 -7.33 -20.65 -4.27
CA LEU A 176 -6.74 -21.96 -4.45
C LEU A 176 -7.62 -23.06 -3.86
N SER A 177 -7.84 -24.14 -4.60
CA SER A 177 -8.53 -25.32 -4.06
C SER A 177 -7.68 -25.98 -2.97
N GLU A 178 -8.33 -26.45 -1.89
CA GLU A 178 -7.69 -27.05 -0.71
C GLU A 178 -6.71 -28.17 -1.06
N GLN A 179 -7.03 -29.00 -2.05
CA GLN A 179 -6.19 -30.12 -2.51
C GLN A 179 -4.80 -29.69 -2.97
N TYR A 180 -4.62 -28.42 -3.36
CA TYR A 180 -3.33 -27.87 -3.84
C TYR A 180 -2.63 -27.00 -2.80
N PHE A 181 -3.23 -26.78 -1.65
CA PHE A 181 -2.71 -25.89 -0.60
C PHE A 181 -1.28 -26.28 -0.18
N LEU A 182 -1.02 -27.58 -0.01
CA LEU A 182 0.32 -28.07 0.37
C LEU A 182 1.36 -27.99 -0.75
N SER A 183 0.90 -27.89 -1.99
CA SER A 183 1.77 -27.86 -3.19
C SER A 183 2.23 -26.46 -3.55
N VAL A 184 1.45 -25.42 -3.20
CA VAL A 184 1.74 -24.02 -3.50
C VAL A 184 2.40 -23.36 -2.27
N LYS A 185 3.60 -22.84 -2.46
CA LYS A 185 4.38 -22.21 -1.38
C LYS A 185 4.77 -20.79 -1.77
N LYS A 186 5.13 -19.98 -0.77
CA LYS A 186 5.77 -18.68 -1.01
C LYS A 186 6.98 -18.86 -1.94
N GLY A 187 7.06 -18.04 -2.98
CA GLY A 187 8.12 -18.10 -4.00
C GLY A 187 7.80 -18.98 -5.20
N THR A 188 6.66 -19.71 -5.21
CA THR A 188 6.21 -20.44 -6.42
C THR A 188 6.04 -19.44 -7.56
N LYS A 189 6.66 -19.75 -8.71
CA LYS A 189 6.54 -18.92 -9.91
C LYS A 189 5.15 -19.05 -10.51
N VAL A 190 4.60 -17.95 -10.97
CA VAL A 190 3.31 -17.87 -11.63
C VAL A 190 3.42 -17.05 -12.90
N GLU A 191 2.66 -17.44 -13.91
CA GLU A 191 2.50 -16.71 -15.16
C GLU A 191 1.09 -16.17 -15.23
N LEU A 192 0.94 -14.87 -15.50
CA LEU A 192 -0.35 -14.23 -15.70
C LEU A 192 -0.51 -13.89 -17.17
N LYS A 193 -1.68 -14.24 -17.72
CA LYS A 193 -2.11 -13.88 -19.06
C LYS A 193 -3.33 -12.98 -18.95
N SER A 194 -3.40 -11.95 -19.78
CA SER A 194 -4.51 -11.02 -19.80
C SER A 194 -5.13 -10.97 -21.20
N SER A 195 -6.44 -10.93 -21.29
CA SER A 195 -7.14 -10.73 -22.56
C SER A 195 -6.86 -9.37 -23.20
N LEU A 196 -6.48 -8.37 -22.39
CA LEU A 196 -6.08 -7.04 -22.90
C LEU A 196 -4.70 -7.05 -23.58
N TYR A 197 -3.85 -8.02 -23.21
CA TYR A 197 -2.48 -8.16 -23.75
C TYR A 197 -2.22 -9.63 -24.08
N PRO A 198 -2.84 -10.17 -25.16
CA PRO A 198 -2.80 -11.61 -25.46
C PRO A 198 -1.39 -12.12 -25.75
N ASP A 199 -0.52 -11.26 -26.29
CA ASP A 199 0.87 -11.61 -26.64
C ASP A 199 1.88 -11.38 -25.51
N ARG A 200 1.40 -11.01 -24.30
CA ARG A 200 2.27 -10.76 -23.14
C ARG A 200 1.99 -11.74 -22.01
N ILE A 201 3.05 -12.33 -21.52
CA ILE A 201 3.06 -13.11 -20.29
C ILE A 201 3.71 -12.26 -19.20
N PHE A 202 3.00 -12.09 -18.10
CA PHE A 202 3.52 -11.38 -16.93
C PHE A 202 3.98 -12.42 -15.92
N GLU A 203 5.23 -12.34 -15.53
CA GLU A 203 5.80 -13.22 -14.52
C GLU A 203 5.55 -12.65 -13.13
N GLY A 204 5.25 -13.54 -12.19
CA GLY A 204 5.06 -13.22 -10.80
C GLY A 204 5.51 -14.35 -9.90
N GLN A 205 5.37 -14.14 -8.61
CA GLN A 205 5.62 -15.17 -7.60
C GLN A 205 4.61 -15.08 -6.47
N VAL A 206 4.30 -16.22 -5.89
CA VAL A 206 3.44 -16.29 -4.71
C VAL A 206 4.13 -15.60 -3.54
N SER A 207 3.51 -14.52 -3.05
CA SER A 207 4.03 -13.77 -1.90
C SER A 207 3.53 -14.35 -0.57
N ILE A 208 2.25 -14.71 -0.51
CA ILE A 208 1.60 -15.22 0.70
C ILE A 208 0.55 -16.25 0.28
N VAL A 209 0.42 -17.30 1.07
CA VAL A 209 -0.69 -18.26 1.01
C VAL A 209 -1.47 -18.10 2.32
N TYR A 210 -2.74 -17.71 2.22
CA TYR A 210 -3.60 -17.56 3.39
C TYR A 210 -4.28 -18.90 3.68
N PRO A 211 -4.16 -19.43 4.89
CA PRO A 211 -4.87 -20.64 5.31
C PRO A 211 -6.31 -20.28 5.74
N THR A 212 -7.10 -19.79 4.79
CA THR A 212 -8.53 -19.56 5.03
C THR A 212 -9.32 -20.76 4.54
N ILE A 213 -10.02 -21.38 5.45
CA ILE A 213 -11.03 -22.42 5.20
C ILE A 213 -12.37 -21.75 5.00
#